data_56d48304dca0158d7073f8402f817a8d
#
_entry.id   56d48304dca0158d7073f8402f817a8d
#
_cell.length_a   1.000
_cell.length_b   1.000
_cell.length_c   1.000
_cell.angle_alpha   90.00
_cell.angle_beta   90.00
_cell.angle_gamma   90.00
#
_symmetry.space_group_name_H-M   'P 1'
#
loop_
_entity.id
_entity.type
_entity.pdbx_description
1 polymer ?
#
loop_
_entity_poly.entity_id
_entity_poly.type
_entity_poly.pdbx_seq_one_letter_code
_entity_poly.pdbx_strand_id
1 'polypeptide(L)'
;MGYDLLLERFLRYVKINTRSDENATRTPTTQSQVDFALKVLKPELEELGLSNIHYLESNGYLVATLPANDDQLTRKIGFISHMDTADFNAEGVSPQVIDSYDGGIIPLGSSGFNLDPADFPNLKNYVGQTLITTNGTTLLGADDKSGIAEIMTALAYLKAHPEIRHCEIRVGFGPDEEIGIGADKFDVNDFDVDFAYTVDGGPLGELQYETFSAAGAELTFHGRNVHPGTAKDQMVNALQLAIDFHNQLPAEERPELTDGYQGFNHLQTMTGTVEEAKASYICLLYTSDA
;
A
#
# COMPACT_ATOMS: atom_id res chain seq x y z
N MET A 1 -20.23 17.51 -12.52
CA MET A 1 -19.51 16.36 -13.07
C MET A 1 -19.53 15.26 -12.02
N GLY A 2 -19.85 14.04 -12.39
CA GLY A 2 -20.31 12.93 -11.54
C GLY A 2 -19.33 12.32 -10.51
N TYR A 3 -18.41 13.08 -9.95
CA TYR A 3 -17.49 12.61 -8.92
C TYR A 3 -17.84 13.11 -7.52
N ASP A 4 -19.07 13.58 -7.35
CA ASP A 4 -19.50 14.25 -6.11
C ASP A 4 -19.39 13.37 -4.86
N LEU A 5 -19.43 12.04 -5.05
CA LEU A 5 -19.30 11.08 -3.95
C LEU A 5 -17.85 10.59 -3.70
N LEU A 6 -16.87 10.94 -4.54
CA LEU A 6 -15.49 10.46 -4.40
C LEU A 6 -14.88 10.93 -3.08
N LEU A 7 -14.92 12.23 -2.81
CA LEU A 7 -14.39 12.81 -1.58
C LEU A 7 -15.11 12.25 -0.35
N GLU A 8 -16.44 12.13 -0.41
CA GLU A 8 -17.23 11.62 0.70
C GLU A 8 -16.86 10.16 1.02
N ARG A 9 -16.77 9.29 -0.01
CA ARG A 9 -16.31 7.90 0.14
C ARG A 9 -14.92 7.82 0.74
N PHE A 10 -13.97 8.55 0.17
CA PHE A 10 -12.60 8.56 0.65
C PHE A 10 -12.52 8.98 2.13
N LEU A 11 -13.13 10.11 2.50
CA LEU A 11 -13.14 10.61 3.88
C LEU A 11 -13.85 9.66 4.86
N ARG A 12 -14.79 8.84 4.40
CA ARG A 12 -15.44 7.80 5.19
C ARG A 12 -14.52 6.59 5.36
N TYR A 13 -13.89 6.13 4.28
CA TYR A 13 -13.04 4.93 4.29
C TYR A 13 -11.77 5.11 5.11
N VAL A 14 -11.08 6.24 5.00
CA VAL A 14 -9.84 6.48 5.74
C VAL A 14 -10.02 6.52 7.27
N LYS A 15 -11.23 6.78 7.75
CA LYS A 15 -11.54 6.77 9.18
C LYS A 15 -11.66 5.36 9.78
N ILE A 16 -11.70 4.34 8.94
CA ILE A 16 -11.80 2.95 9.37
C ILE A 16 -10.38 2.39 9.46
N ASN A 17 -9.99 1.97 10.67
CA ASN A 17 -8.70 1.32 10.86
C ASN A 17 -8.74 -0.08 10.21
N THR A 18 -7.84 -0.31 9.26
CA THR A 18 -7.67 -1.59 8.56
C THR A 18 -6.21 -2.01 8.48
N ARG A 19 -5.39 -1.52 9.44
CA ARG A 19 -3.97 -1.87 9.54
C ARG A 19 -3.76 -3.37 9.48
N SER A 20 -2.85 -3.82 8.63
CA SER A 20 -2.38 -5.21 8.58
C SER A 20 -1.46 -5.52 9.78
N ASP A 21 -1.23 -6.80 10.04
CA ASP A 21 -0.37 -7.28 11.15
C ASP A 21 0.62 -8.31 10.59
N GLU A 22 1.87 -7.89 10.39
CA GLU A 22 2.94 -8.74 9.85
C GLU A 22 3.25 -9.98 10.72
N ASN A 23 2.86 -9.96 12.00
CA ASN A 23 3.08 -11.07 12.93
C ASN A 23 1.93 -12.09 12.95
N ALA A 24 0.82 -11.80 12.27
CA ALA A 24 -0.30 -12.72 12.21
C ALA A 24 -0.05 -13.88 11.23
N THR A 25 -0.63 -15.04 11.55
CA THR A 25 -0.50 -16.25 10.73
C THR A 25 -1.74 -16.58 9.91
N ARG A 26 -2.77 -15.74 10.00
CA ARG A 26 -4.04 -15.87 9.26
C ARG A 26 -4.12 -14.84 8.13
N THR A 27 -4.99 -15.08 7.17
CA THR A 27 -5.36 -14.12 6.11
C THR A 27 -6.88 -13.95 6.10
N PRO A 28 -7.45 -12.73 6.15
CA PRO A 28 -6.78 -11.46 6.44
C PRO A 28 -6.15 -11.43 7.82
N THR A 29 -5.04 -10.73 7.97
CA THR A 29 -4.28 -10.66 9.23
C THR A 29 -5.07 -10.01 10.35
N THR A 30 -5.95 -9.07 10.04
CA THR A 30 -6.78 -8.38 11.03
C THR A 30 -8.28 -8.53 10.76
N GLN A 31 -9.07 -8.56 11.82
CA GLN A 31 -10.53 -8.63 11.72
C GLN A 31 -11.13 -7.35 11.13
N SER A 32 -10.46 -6.23 11.32
CA SER A 32 -10.93 -4.94 10.80
C SER A 32 -10.97 -4.88 9.27
N GLN A 33 -10.08 -5.57 8.58
CA GLN A 33 -10.14 -5.73 7.12
C GLN A 33 -11.38 -6.52 6.70
N VAL A 34 -11.66 -7.65 7.37
CA VAL A 34 -12.89 -8.43 7.14
C VAL A 34 -14.14 -7.60 7.39
N ASP A 35 -14.15 -6.84 8.48
CA ASP A 35 -15.27 -5.97 8.82
C ASP A 35 -15.46 -4.84 7.79
N PHE A 36 -14.39 -4.28 7.27
CA PHE A 36 -14.44 -3.28 6.20
C PHE A 36 -15.04 -3.87 4.92
N ALA A 37 -14.58 -5.05 4.51
CA ALA A 37 -15.12 -5.76 3.36
C ALA A 37 -16.63 -6.05 3.52
N LEU A 38 -17.02 -6.67 4.64
CA LEU A 38 -18.36 -7.23 4.79
C LEU A 38 -19.39 -6.23 5.31
N LYS A 39 -18.99 -5.23 6.11
CA LYS A 39 -19.92 -4.27 6.73
C LYS A 39 -19.97 -2.92 6.03
N VAL A 40 -18.98 -2.62 5.17
CA VAL A 40 -18.90 -1.33 4.47
C VAL A 40 -18.96 -1.53 2.96
N LEU A 41 -17.98 -2.24 2.37
CA LEU A 41 -17.88 -2.33 0.90
C LEU A 41 -18.97 -3.22 0.30
N LYS A 42 -19.23 -4.39 0.89
CA LYS A 42 -20.25 -5.31 0.39
C LYS A 42 -21.65 -4.68 0.34
N PRO A 43 -22.17 -4.05 1.41
CA PRO A 43 -23.46 -3.35 1.36
C PRO A 43 -23.51 -2.24 0.30
N GLU A 44 -22.41 -1.50 0.12
CA GLU A 44 -22.34 -0.43 -0.89
C GLU A 44 -22.39 -1.00 -2.33
N LEU A 45 -21.70 -2.12 -2.59
CA LEU A 45 -21.77 -2.84 -3.85
C LEU A 45 -23.20 -3.37 -4.13
N GLU A 46 -23.87 -3.88 -3.09
CA GLU A 46 -25.28 -4.32 -3.15
C GLU A 46 -26.21 -3.16 -3.48
N GLU A 47 -26.03 -2.00 -2.83
CA GLU A 47 -26.81 -0.78 -3.10
C GLU A 47 -26.58 -0.26 -4.52
N LEU A 48 -25.36 -0.33 -5.05
CA LEU A 48 -25.05 -0.01 -6.44
C LEU A 48 -25.66 -1.02 -7.43
N GLY A 49 -26.18 -2.16 -6.95
CA GLY A 49 -26.83 -3.18 -7.77
C GLY A 49 -25.84 -3.94 -8.65
N LEU A 50 -24.66 -4.23 -8.14
CA LEU A 50 -23.74 -5.16 -8.78
C LEU A 50 -24.21 -6.60 -8.61
N SER A 51 -23.70 -7.49 -9.45
CA SER A 51 -23.98 -8.93 -9.41
C SER A 51 -22.78 -9.71 -8.88
N ASN A 52 -22.99 -11.00 -8.56
CA ASN A 52 -21.94 -11.93 -8.13
C ASN A 52 -21.07 -11.37 -6.99
N ILE A 53 -21.72 -10.70 -6.04
CA ILE A 53 -21.01 -10.13 -4.86
C ILE A 53 -20.76 -11.27 -3.88
N HIS A 54 -19.50 -11.60 -3.67
CA HIS A 54 -19.12 -12.64 -2.72
C HIS A 54 -17.77 -12.36 -2.06
N TYR A 55 -17.63 -12.87 -0.86
CA TYR A 55 -16.39 -12.80 -0.08
C TYR A 55 -15.75 -14.18 -0.04
N LEU A 56 -14.49 -14.25 -0.41
CA LEU A 56 -13.71 -15.48 -0.44
C LEU A 56 -13.01 -15.69 0.91
N GLU A 57 -13.57 -16.53 1.76
CA GLU A 57 -13.00 -16.85 3.08
C GLU A 57 -11.57 -17.42 3.01
N SER A 58 -11.20 -18.02 1.86
CA SER A 58 -9.88 -18.63 1.65
C SER A 58 -8.75 -17.64 1.51
N ASN A 59 -9.05 -16.42 1.05
CA ASN A 59 -8.06 -15.41 0.72
C ASN A 59 -8.42 -13.98 1.17
N GLY A 60 -9.64 -13.77 1.66
CA GLY A 60 -10.10 -12.48 2.17
C GLY A 60 -10.53 -11.46 1.11
N TYR A 61 -10.60 -11.84 -0.17
CA TYR A 61 -11.06 -10.94 -1.22
C TYR A 61 -12.57 -10.79 -1.24
N LEU A 62 -13.02 -9.56 -1.39
CA LEU A 62 -14.40 -9.24 -1.74
C LEU A 62 -14.46 -8.97 -3.26
N VAL A 63 -15.24 -9.78 -3.97
CA VAL A 63 -15.36 -9.71 -5.43
C VAL A 63 -16.79 -9.32 -5.82
N ALA A 64 -16.94 -8.52 -6.88
CA ALA A 64 -18.23 -8.17 -7.46
C ALA A 64 -18.13 -7.95 -8.97
N THR A 65 -19.27 -8.00 -9.66
CA THR A 65 -19.36 -7.85 -11.12
C THR A 65 -20.35 -6.76 -11.50
N LEU A 66 -19.90 -5.82 -12.32
CA LEU A 66 -20.78 -4.96 -13.13
C LEU A 66 -20.97 -5.65 -14.49
N PRO A 67 -22.15 -6.20 -14.80
CA PRO A 67 -22.38 -6.85 -16.09
C PRO A 67 -22.18 -5.88 -17.25
N ALA A 68 -21.70 -6.39 -18.39
CA ALA A 68 -21.63 -5.62 -19.62
C ALA A 68 -23.02 -5.04 -19.98
N ASN A 69 -23.03 -3.84 -20.53
CA ASN A 69 -24.24 -3.22 -21.08
C ASN A 69 -24.25 -3.20 -22.60
N ASP A 70 -23.25 -3.86 -23.22
CA ASP A 70 -23.12 -3.96 -24.68
C ASP A 70 -22.55 -5.33 -25.07
N ASP A 71 -23.34 -6.14 -25.73
CA ASP A 71 -22.99 -7.50 -26.16
C ASP A 71 -21.86 -7.56 -27.21
N GLN A 72 -21.48 -6.43 -27.81
CA GLN A 72 -20.36 -6.35 -28.74
C GLN A 72 -19.02 -6.24 -28.00
N LEU A 73 -19.05 -5.89 -26.73
CA LEU A 73 -17.86 -5.74 -25.87
C LEU A 73 -17.66 -7.01 -25.03
N THR A 74 -17.01 -8.01 -25.62
CA THR A 74 -16.91 -9.36 -25.06
C THR A 74 -15.76 -9.56 -24.09
N ARG A 75 -14.88 -8.58 -23.93
CA ARG A 75 -13.80 -8.66 -22.93
C ARG A 75 -14.33 -8.51 -21.52
N LYS A 76 -13.58 -9.09 -20.59
CA LYS A 76 -13.76 -8.88 -19.16
C LYS A 76 -12.56 -8.14 -18.61
N ILE A 77 -12.75 -7.05 -17.92
CA ILE A 77 -11.67 -6.29 -17.30
C ILE A 77 -11.84 -6.27 -15.78
N GLY A 78 -10.72 -6.30 -15.08
CA GLY A 78 -10.68 -6.23 -13.63
C GLY A 78 -10.12 -4.92 -13.11
N PHE A 79 -10.61 -4.49 -11.94
CA PHE A 79 -9.96 -3.47 -11.11
C PHE A 79 -9.75 -4.04 -9.71
N ILE A 80 -8.54 -3.88 -9.21
CA ILE A 80 -8.13 -4.42 -7.91
C ILE A 80 -7.57 -3.26 -7.07
N SER A 81 -7.87 -3.29 -5.77
CA SER A 81 -7.35 -2.33 -4.80
C SER A 81 -7.26 -3.02 -3.44
N HIS A 82 -6.31 -2.63 -2.59
CA HIS A 82 -6.17 -3.27 -1.29
C HIS A 82 -6.88 -2.50 -0.17
N MET A 83 -7.33 -3.25 0.83
CA MET A 83 -8.12 -2.72 1.94
C MET A 83 -7.28 -2.33 3.14
N ASP A 84 -6.13 -2.96 3.31
CA ASP A 84 -5.28 -2.71 4.46
C ASP A 84 -4.50 -1.40 4.35
N THR A 85 -3.91 -1.02 5.44
CA THR A 85 -2.97 0.08 5.53
C THR A 85 -1.69 -0.40 6.18
N ALA A 86 -0.58 0.27 5.88
CA ALA A 86 0.74 -0.01 6.41
C ALA A 86 0.77 -0.10 7.94
N ASP A 87 1.81 -0.74 8.47
CA ASP A 87 1.99 -1.00 9.90
C ASP A 87 2.36 0.27 10.69
N PHE A 88 1.54 1.31 10.58
CA PHE A 88 1.61 2.54 11.34
C PHE A 88 0.32 2.79 12.11
N ASN A 89 0.33 3.79 13.00
CA ASN A 89 -0.87 4.17 13.73
C ASN A 89 -1.99 4.62 12.77
N ALA A 90 -3.08 3.88 12.74
CA ALA A 90 -4.27 4.12 11.92
C ALA A 90 -5.55 4.31 12.78
N GLU A 91 -5.39 4.53 14.09
CA GLU A 91 -6.54 4.75 14.99
C GLU A 91 -6.92 6.21 15.08
N GLY A 92 -8.19 6.50 14.87
CA GLY A 92 -8.73 7.85 14.99
C GLY A 92 -8.25 8.79 13.89
N VAL A 93 -8.07 8.29 12.67
CA VAL A 93 -7.69 9.10 11.53
C VAL A 93 -8.60 10.31 11.38
N SER A 94 -7.99 11.49 11.37
CA SER A 94 -8.68 12.78 11.25
C SER A 94 -8.18 13.52 10.01
N PRO A 95 -8.81 13.30 8.85
CA PRO A 95 -8.39 13.93 7.61
C PRO A 95 -8.66 15.43 7.63
N GLN A 96 -7.77 16.22 7.04
CA GLN A 96 -7.91 17.65 6.79
C GLN A 96 -8.07 17.88 5.29
N VAL A 97 -9.09 18.60 4.89
CA VAL A 97 -9.32 19.02 3.49
C VAL A 97 -8.82 20.45 3.33
N ILE A 98 -7.91 20.67 2.40
CA ILE A 98 -7.31 21.97 2.09
C ILE A 98 -7.75 22.34 0.69
N ASP A 99 -8.74 23.20 0.59
CA ASP A 99 -9.23 23.69 -0.70
C ASP A 99 -8.26 24.68 -1.32
N SER A 100 -8.01 24.54 -2.63
CA SER A 100 -7.17 25.45 -3.41
C SER A 100 -5.82 25.73 -2.74
N TYR A 101 -5.04 24.68 -2.54
CA TYR A 101 -3.72 24.77 -1.90
C TYR A 101 -2.88 25.92 -2.50
N ASP A 102 -2.35 26.77 -1.65
CA ASP A 102 -1.67 28.02 -2.05
C ASP A 102 -0.16 27.87 -2.32
N GLY A 103 0.40 26.67 -2.08
CA GLY A 103 1.84 26.40 -2.22
C GLY A 103 2.64 26.66 -0.96
N GLY A 104 2.01 27.03 0.15
CA GLY A 104 2.65 27.29 1.45
C GLY A 104 2.80 26.03 2.31
N ILE A 105 3.26 26.26 3.54
CA ILE A 105 3.40 25.20 4.55
C ILE A 105 2.00 24.76 5.01
N ILE A 106 1.77 23.45 5.08
CA ILE A 106 0.54 22.86 5.59
C ILE A 106 0.75 22.39 7.02
N PRO A 107 0.14 23.02 8.03
CA PRO A 107 0.16 22.53 9.40
C PRO A 107 -0.69 21.25 9.52
N LEU A 108 -0.17 20.22 10.20
CA LEU A 108 -0.90 18.97 10.44
C LEU A 108 -1.59 19.02 11.81
N GLY A 109 -2.75 19.66 11.85
CA GLY A 109 -3.53 19.83 13.07
C GLY A 109 -2.74 20.54 14.18
N SER A 110 -2.79 19.96 15.38
CA SER A 110 -2.05 20.43 16.56
C SER A 110 -0.85 19.55 16.90
N SER A 111 -0.43 18.67 15.99
CA SER A 111 0.67 17.71 16.23
C SER A 111 2.04 18.38 16.36
N GLY A 112 2.20 19.58 15.83
CA GLY A 112 3.50 20.26 15.67
C GLY A 112 4.25 19.87 14.42
N PHE A 113 3.74 18.93 13.62
CA PHE A 113 4.28 18.57 12.32
C PHE A 113 3.69 19.45 11.20
N ASN A 114 4.48 19.64 10.15
CA ASN A 114 4.07 20.39 8.97
C ASN A 114 4.53 19.65 7.72
N LEU A 115 3.81 19.85 6.61
CA LEU A 115 4.31 19.56 5.27
C LEU A 115 4.85 20.86 4.69
N ASP A 116 6.17 20.97 4.61
CA ASP A 116 6.87 22.13 4.06
C ASP A 116 7.32 21.83 2.62
N PRO A 117 6.98 22.68 1.63
CA PRO A 117 7.46 22.53 0.26
C PRO A 117 8.99 22.59 0.09
N ALA A 118 9.74 23.00 1.12
CA ALA A 118 11.19 22.90 1.14
C ALA A 118 11.65 21.46 1.37
N ASP A 119 10.95 20.72 2.23
CA ASP A 119 11.22 19.32 2.53
C ASP A 119 10.51 18.37 1.56
N PHE A 120 9.33 18.76 1.07
CA PHE A 120 8.47 18.02 0.14
C PHE A 120 8.22 18.81 -1.16
N PRO A 121 9.21 18.91 -2.06
CA PRO A 121 9.13 19.77 -3.25
C PRO A 121 7.98 19.44 -4.21
N ASN A 122 7.51 18.20 -4.22
CA ASN A 122 6.39 17.73 -5.03
C ASN A 122 5.06 18.44 -4.71
N LEU A 123 4.90 18.98 -3.50
CA LEU A 123 3.73 19.79 -3.12
C LEU A 123 3.49 20.96 -4.08
N LYS A 124 4.54 21.49 -4.69
CA LYS A 124 4.46 22.59 -5.67
C LYS A 124 3.66 22.24 -6.92
N ASN A 125 3.55 20.93 -7.24
CA ASN A 125 2.79 20.45 -8.38
C ASN A 125 1.28 20.53 -8.16
N TYR A 126 0.84 20.74 -6.92
CA TYR A 126 -0.57 20.69 -6.52
C TYR A 126 -1.16 22.04 -6.14
N VAL A 127 -0.44 23.15 -6.45
CA VAL A 127 -0.94 24.50 -6.20
C VAL A 127 -2.26 24.73 -6.94
N GLY A 128 -3.25 25.24 -6.22
CA GLY A 128 -4.61 25.44 -6.72
C GLY A 128 -5.51 24.20 -6.68
N GLN A 129 -4.98 23.05 -6.28
CA GLN A 129 -5.77 21.81 -6.13
C GLN A 129 -6.24 21.63 -4.69
N THR A 130 -7.25 20.80 -4.52
CA THR A 130 -7.68 20.36 -3.19
C THR A 130 -6.79 19.22 -2.72
N LEU A 131 -6.19 19.36 -1.54
CA LEU A 131 -5.38 18.35 -0.91
C LEU A 131 -6.08 17.77 0.32
N ILE A 132 -5.80 16.50 0.59
CA ILE A 132 -6.28 15.85 1.81
C ILE A 132 -5.06 15.35 2.57
N THR A 133 -4.94 15.74 3.82
CA THR A 133 -3.85 15.33 4.72
C THR A 133 -4.40 14.72 5.99
N THR A 134 -3.56 14.07 6.78
CA THR A 134 -3.85 13.75 8.17
C THR A 134 -3.62 14.95 9.09
N ASN A 135 -4.04 14.85 10.33
CA ASN A 135 -3.74 15.82 11.38
C ASN A 135 -2.34 15.65 12.01
N GLY A 136 -1.51 14.76 11.47
CA GLY A 136 -0.15 14.49 11.92
C GLY A 136 -0.02 13.51 13.11
N THR A 137 -1.12 12.89 13.57
CA THR A 137 -1.08 11.91 14.67
C THR A 137 -1.19 10.46 14.18
N THR A 138 -1.62 10.26 12.93
CA THR A 138 -1.80 8.97 12.28
C THR A 138 -1.32 9.04 10.84
N LEU A 139 -1.20 7.89 10.16
CA LEU A 139 -1.23 7.87 8.71
C LEU A 139 -2.60 8.36 8.20
N LEU A 140 -2.71 8.72 6.92
CA LEU A 140 -3.99 9.03 6.29
C LEU A 140 -4.71 7.76 5.81
N GLY A 141 -3.98 6.80 5.28
CA GLY A 141 -4.50 5.58 4.66
C GLY A 141 -5.08 5.84 3.27
N ALA A 142 -4.52 6.83 2.55
CA ALA A 142 -4.86 7.06 1.14
C ALA A 142 -4.46 5.87 0.29
N ASP A 143 -3.34 5.29 0.59
CA ASP A 143 -2.86 4.01 0.12
C ASP A 143 -3.53 2.90 0.97
N ASP A 144 -4.48 2.08 0.41
CA ASP A 144 -5.03 2.25 -0.94
C ASP A 144 -6.56 2.50 -0.90
N LYS A 145 -7.05 3.17 0.14
CA LYS A 145 -8.48 3.53 0.22
C LYS A 145 -8.89 4.58 -0.81
N SER A 146 -7.92 5.26 -1.44
CA SER A 146 -8.19 6.13 -2.59
C SER A 146 -8.60 5.30 -3.79
N GLY A 147 -7.87 4.25 -4.14
CA GLY A 147 -8.22 3.35 -5.22
C GLY A 147 -9.58 2.67 -5.02
N ILE A 148 -9.87 2.22 -3.79
CA ILE A 148 -11.22 1.71 -3.47
C ILE A 148 -12.29 2.78 -3.74
N ALA A 149 -12.10 4.01 -3.27
CA ALA A 149 -13.06 5.09 -3.46
C ALA A 149 -13.23 5.46 -4.95
N GLU A 150 -12.17 5.43 -5.72
CA GLU A 150 -12.16 5.67 -7.17
C GLU A 150 -12.92 4.59 -7.91
N ILE A 151 -12.64 3.31 -7.64
CA ILE A 151 -13.35 2.17 -8.25
C ILE A 151 -14.85 2.26 -7.93
N MET A 152 -15.21 2.43 -6.66
CA MET A 152 -16.62 2.52 -6.23
C MET A 152 -17.34 3.72 -6.86
N THR A 153 -16.63 4.83 -7.06
CA THR A 153 -17.21 6.02 -7.70
C THR A 153 -17.37 5.81 -9.21
N ALA A 154 -16.40 5.17 -9.86
CA ALA A 154 -16.49 4.84 -11.28
C ALA A 154 -17.66 3.87 -11.56
N LEU A 155 -17.85 2.85 -10.72
CA LEU A 155 -18.99 1.94 -10.81
C LEU A 155 -20.32 2.68 -10.66
N ALA A 156 -20.43 3.55 -9.66
CA ALA A 156 -21.63 4.38 -9.45
C ALA A 156 -21.91 5.28 -10.65
N TYR A 157 -20.87 5.86 -11.22
CA TYR A 157 -20.97 6.70 -12.40
C TYR A 157 -21.48 5.92 -13.63
N LEU A 158 -20.90 4.75 -13.91
CA LEU A 158 -21.34 3.89 -15.02
C LEU A 158 -22.78 3.42 -14.83
N LYS A 159 -23.20 3.10 -13.62
CA LYS A 159 -24.60 2.74 -13.30
C LYS A 159 -25.57 3.90 -13.52
N ALA A 160 -25.14 5.13 -13.24
CA ALA A 160 -25.96 6.34 -13.45
C ALA A 160 -26.01 6.76 -14.94
N HIS A 161 -25.06 6.28 -15.76
CA HIS A 161 -24.88 6.65 -17.16
C HIS A 161 -24.92 5.43 -18.09
N PRO A 162 -26.08 4.76 -18.22
CA PRO A 162 -26.19 3.54 -19.03
C PRO A 162 -25.92 3.76 -20.54
N GLU A 163 -25.85 4.99 -21.00
CA GLU A 163 -25.41 5.34 -22.34
C GLU A 163 -23.93 5.14 -22.59
N ILE A 164 -23.12 5.04 -21.52
CA ILE A 164 -21.69 4.72 -21.62
C ILE A 164 -21.56 3.21 -21.80
N ARG A 165 -21.15 2.83 -23.01
CA ARG A 165 -20.95 1.42 -23.35
C ARG A 165 -19.73 0.87 -22.61
N HIS A 166 -19.88 -0.27 -21.96
CA HIS A 166 -18.80 -0.97 -21.27
C HIS A 166 -18.94 -2.49 -21.36
N CYS A 167 -17.82 -3.16 -21.31
CA CYS A 167 -17.74 -4.61 -21.17
C CYS A 167 -18.06 -5.04 -19.72
N GLU A 168 -17.99 -6.33 -19.44
CA GLU A 168 -18.05 -6.82 -18.07
C GLU A 168 -16.85 -6.28 -17.26
N ILE A 169 -17.16 -5.71 -16.10
CA ILE A 169 -16.14 -5.19 -15.17
C ILE A 169 -16.22 -5.98 -13.88
N ARG A 170 -15.11 -6.56 -13.46
CA ARG A 170 -14.97 -7.19 -12.18
C ARG A 170 -14.12 -6.33 -11.24
N VAL A 171 -14.50 -6.29 -9.98
CA VAL A 171 -13.73 -5.59 -8.95
C VAL A 171 -13.34 -6.56 -7.86
N GLY A 172 -12.12 -6.41 -7.35
CA GLY A 172 -11.58 -7.20 -6.26
C GLY A 172 -10.94 -6.30 -5.21
N PHE A 173 -11.42 -6.40 -3.98
CA PHE A 173 -10.83 -5.69 -2.85
C PHE A 173 -10.13 -6.70 -1.95
N GLY A 174 -8.80 -6.62 -1.88
CA GLY A 174 -7.94 -7.59 -1.24
C GLY A 174 -7.33 -7.13 0.08
N PRO A 175 -6.93 -8.06 0.95
CA PRO A 175 -6.25 -7.76 2.21
C PRO A 175 -4.72 -7.85 2.08
N ASP A 176 -4.01 -7.35 3.11
CA ASP A 176 -2.62 -7.68 3.45
C ASP A 176 -1.59 -7.40 2.34
N GLU A 177 -1.83 -6.40 1.49
CA GLU A 177 -0.90 -5.98 0.45
C GLU A 177 0.36 -5.38 1.05
N GLU A 178 0.20 -4.49 2.02
CA GLU A 178 1.25 -3.69 2.67
C GLU A 178 2.31 -4.53 3.42
N ILE A 179 2.01 -5.79 3.67
CA ILE A 179 2.94 -6.77 4.24
C ILE A 179 3.42 -7.81 3.21
N GLY A 180 3.12 -7.58 1.91
CA GLY A 180 3.63 -8.34 0.78
C GLY A 180 3.01 -9.71 0.56
N ILE A 181 1.86 -10.03 1.17
CA ILE A 181 1.18 -11.33 1.02
C ILE A 181 -0.19 -11.24 0.36
N GLY A 182 -0.64 -10.04 -0.01
CA GLY A 182 -1.98 -9.80 -0.57
C GLY A 182 -2.31 -10.63 -1.81
N ALA A 183 -1.32 -10.86 -2.68
CA ALA A 183 -1.51 -11.62 -3.91
C ALA A 183 -1.29 -13.14 -3.76
N ASP A 184 -0.72 -13.63 -2.66
CA ASP A 184 -0.28 -15.03 -2.49
C ASP A 184 -1.38 -16.06 -2.72
N LYS A 185 -2.61 -15.72 -2.35
CA LYS A 185 -3.77 -16.60 -2.47
C LYS A 185 -4.84 -16.05 -3.42
N PHE A 186 -4.49 -15.10 -4.28
CA PHE A 186 -5.44 -14.52 -5.23
C PHE A 186 -6.00 -15.61 -6.14
N ASP A 187 -7.32 -15.73 -6.20
CA ASP A 187 -7.99 -16.74 -7.04
C ASP A 187 -8.26 -16.18 -8.45
N VAL A 188 -7.30 -16.39 -9.33
CA VAL A 188 -7.38 -15.98 -10.74
C VAL A 188 -8.58 -16.62 -11.46
N ASN A 189 -8.95 -17.87 -11.08
CA ASN A 189 -10.05 -18.56 -11.73
C ASN A 189 -11.41 -17.99 -11.28
N ASP A 190 -11.55 -17.64 -9.99
CA ASP A 190 -12.74 -16.96 -9.50
C ASP A 190 -12.83 -15.55 -10.08
N PHE A 191 -11.71 -14.83 -10.14
CA PHE A 191 -11.71 -13.46 -10.68
C PHE A 191 -12.01 -13.40 -12.17
N ASP A 192 -11.64 -14.37 -12.99
CA ASP A 192 -12.02 -14.67 -14.38
C ASP A 192 -12.12 -13.43 -15.27
N VAL A 193 -11.02 -12.74 -15.48
CA VAL A 193 -10.90 -11.57 -16.37
C VAL A 193 -9.81 -11.77 -17.42
N ASP A 194 -9.89 -11.06 -18.55
CA ASP A 194 -8.84 -11.08 -19.58
C ASP A 194 -7.57 -10.37 -19.10
N PHE A 195 -7.75 -9.29 -18.34
CA PHE A 195 -6.68 -8.54 -17.66
C PHE A 195 -7.27 -7.65 -16.57
N ALA A 196 -6.43 -7.21 -15.64
CA ALA A 196 -6.83 -6.31 -14.56
C ALA A 196 -5.84 -5.15 -14.41
N TYR A 197 -6.35 -4.07 -13.86
CA TYR A 197 -5.56 -2.95 -13.35
C TYR A 197 -5.61 -2.96 -11.82
N THR A 198 -4.45 -2.86 -11.19
CA THR A 198 -4.39 -2.48 -9.78
C THR A 198 -4.48 -0.96 -9.72
N VAL A 199 -5.50 -0.46 -9.00
CA VAL A 199 -5.71 0.97 -8.78
C VAL A 199 -5.12 1.29 -7.42
N ASP A 200 -3.86 1.69 -7.45
CA ASP A 200 -3.03 1.92 -6.28
C ASP A 200 -2.28 3.25 -6.42
N GLY A 201 -1.65 3.73 -5.37
CA GLY A 201 -1.11 5.07 -5.27
C GLY A 201 -0.17 5.47 -6.40
N GLY A 202 -0.17 6.77 -6.74
CA GLY A 202 0.70 7.35 -7.75
C GLY A 202 0.22 8.71 -8.26
N PRO A 203 1.04 9.43 -9.03
CA PRO A 203 0.63 10.66 -9.67
C PRO A 203 -0.48 10.45 -10.70
N LEU A 204 -1.37 11.43 -10.84
CA LEU A 204 -2.44 11.40 -11.83
C LEU A 204 -1.89 11.18 -13.24
N GLY A 205 -2.41 10.14 -13.92
CA GLY A 205 -2.05 9.79 -15.30
C GLY A 205 -0.84 8.87 -15.41
N GLU A 206 -0.28 8.40 -14.33
CA GLU A 206 0.73 7.36 -14.33
C GLU A 206 0.12 5.99 -14.64
N LEU A 207 0.79 5.22 -15.47
CA LEU A 207 0.47 3.83 -15.76
C LEU A 207 1.77 3.03 -15.66
N GLN A 208 1.87 2.18 -14.66
CA GLN A 208 2.97 1.24 -14.49
C GLN A 208 2.60 -0.09 -15.14
N TYR A 209 3.45 -0.57 -16.04
CA TYR A 209 3.26 -1.83 -16.76
C TYR A 209 4.51 -2.71 -16.75
N GLU A 210 5.51 -2.32 -15.98
CA GLU A 210 6.76 -3.05 -15.80
C GLU A 210 6.79 -3.70 -14.42
N THR A 211 7.52 -4.81 -14.32
CA THR A 211 7.74 -5.53 -13.06
C THR A 211 9.20 -5.45 -12.65
N PHE A 212 9.46 -5.72 -11.40
CA PHE A 212 10.82 -5.81 -10.86
C PHE A 212 10.96 -7.08 -10.02
N SER A 213 12.21 -7.51 -9.82
CA SER A 213 12.51 -8.60 -8.89
C SER A 213 13.01 -8.04 -7.57
N ALA A 214 12.42 -8.48 -6.49
CA ALA A 214 12.84 -8.13 -5.14
C ALA A 214 13.05 -9.38 -4.29
N ALA A 215 13.90 -9.27 -3.28
CA ALA A 215 14.15 -10.32 -2.30
C ALA A 215 14.31 -9.73 -0.90
N GLY A 216 13.75 -10.40 0.10
CA GLY A 216 14.06 -10.16 1.51
C GLY A 216 15.28 -10.96 1.95
N ALA A 217 16.10 -10.38 2.81
CA ALA A 217 17.23 -11.07 3.42
C ALA A 217 17.25 -10.81 4.93
N GLU A 218 17.18 -11.90 5.69
CA GLU A 218 17.34 -11.88 7.15
C GLU A 218 18.72 -12.44 7.50
N LEU A 219 19.56 -11.65 8.17
CA LEU A 219 20.89 -12.05 8.60
C LEU A 219 20.96 -12.11 10.11
N THR A 220 21.55 -13.19 10.62
CA THR A 220 21.86 -13.33 12.04
C THR A 220 23.37 -13.46 12.21
N PHE A 221 23.94 -12.60 13.04
CA PHE A 221 25.36 -12.60 13.40
C PHE A 221 25.51 -13.12 14.81
N HIS A 222 26.43 -14.06 14.99
CA HIS A 222 26.70 -14.63 16.31
C HIS A 222 28.06 -14.15 16.82
N GLY A 223 28.05 -13.65 18.05
CA GLY A 223 29.23 -13.16 18.74
C GLY A 223 29.66 -14.03 19.92
N ARG A 224 30.70 -13.59 20.56
CA ARG A 224 31.19 -14.16 21.82
C ARG A 224 31.53 -13.02 22.77
N ASN A 225 30.74 -12.91 23.82
CA ASN A 225 30.94 -11.90 24.85
C ASN A 225 31.97 -12.35 25.87
N VAL A 226 32.85 -11.45 26.26
CA VAL A 226 33.79 -11.59 27.35
C VAL A 226 33.94 -10.24 28.04
N HIS A 227 34.49 -10.22 29.25
CA HIS A 227 34.74 -8.97 29.98
C HIS A 227 35.65 -8.04 29.15
N PRO A 228 35.30 -6.75 28.96
CA PRO A 228 36.08 -5.82 28.13
C PRO A 228 37.58 -5.74 28.50
N GLY A 229 37.94 -5.89 29.77
CA GLY A 229 39.34 -5.89 30.22
C GLY A 229 40.17 -7.06 29.71
N THR A 230 39.54 -8.12 29.19
CA THR A 230 40.19 -9.33 28.65
C THR A 230 39.75 -9.63 27.22
N ALA A 231 39.12 -8.66 26.56
CA ALA A 231 38.49 -8.84 25.27
C ALA A 231 39.46 -9.01 24.10
N LYS A 232 40.69 -8.56 24.24
CA LYS A 232 41.69 -8.63 23.15
C LYS A 232 41.90 -10.07 22.69
N ASP A 233 41.73 -10.28 21.40
CA ASP A 233 41.82 -11.56 20.68
C ASP A 233 40.82 -12.65 21.14
N GLN A 234 39.81 -12.26 21.96
CA GLN A 234 38.81 -13.17 22.52
C GLN A 234 37.37 -12.78 22.21
N MET A 235 37.05 -11.49 22.30
CA MET A 235 35.67 -11.01 22.01
C MET A 235 35.39 -11.03 20.53
N VAL A 236 34.17 -11.48 20.18
CA VAL A 236 33.56 -11.27 18.86
C VAL A 236 32.27 -10.53 19.11
N ASN A 237 32.18 -9.31 18.63
CA ASN A 237 30.99 -8.49 18.83
C ASN A 237 30.06 -8.63 17.63
N ALA A 238 28.87 -9.25 17.82
CA ALA A 238 27.91 -9.49 16.76
C ALA A 238 27.40 -8.19 16.12
N LEU A 239 27.16 -7.13 16.89
CA LEU A 239 26.79 -5.82 16.35
C LEU A 239 27.89 -5.25 15.43
N GLN A 240 29.17 -5.41 15.82
CA GLN A 240 30.27 -4.94 14.97
C GLN A 240 30.34 -5.75 13.68
N LEU A 241 30.10 -7.08 13.73
CA LEU A 241 30.04 -7.91 12.54
C LEU A 241 28.92 -7.46 11.59
N ALA A 242 27.73 -7.11 12.13
CA ALA A 242 26.61 -6.61 11.33
C ALA A 242 26.95 -5.27 10.66
N ILE A 243 27.60 -4.36 11.41
CA ILE A 243 28.07 -3.07 10.86
C ILE A 243 29.12 -3.28 9.78
N ASP A 244 30.09 -4.16 10.03
CA ASP A 244 31.18 -4.45 9.09
C ASP A 244 30.64 -5.09 7.80
N PHE A 245 29.62 -5.96 7.92
CA PHE A 245 28.91 -6.52 6.78
C PHE A 245 28.20 -5.41 5.98
N HIS A 246 27.40 -4.59 6.65
CA HIS A 246 26.67 -3.49 6.01
C HIS A 246 27.62 -2.55 5.25
N ASN A 247 28.78 -2.25 5.82
CA ASN A 247 29.77 -1.37 5.19
C ASN A 247 30.50 -2.01 4.00
N GLN A 248 30.35 -3.30 3.76
CA GLN A 248 30.89 -3.97 2.55
C GLN A 248 29.92 -3.92 1.38
N LEU A 249 28.63 -3.64 1.62
CA LEU A 249 27.69 -3.42 0.53
C LEU A 249 28.02 -2.11 -0.18
N PRO A 250 27.84 -2.02 -1.51
CA PRO A 250 28.10 -0.80 -2.26
C PRO A 250 27.27 0.36 -1.71
N ALA A 251 27.92 1.44 -1.34
CA ALA A 251 27.23 2.58 -0.74
C ALA A 251 26.28 3.28 -1.73
N GLU A 252 26.57 3.19 -3.03
CA GLU A 252 25.77 3.71 -4.14
C GLU A 252 24.49 2.90 -4.39
N GLU A 253 24.39 1.70 -3.86
CA GLU A 253 23.19 0.84 -3.95
C GLU A 253 22.23 1.02 -2.77
N ARG A 254 22.18 2.20 -2.19
CA ARG A 254 21.16 2.57 -1.19
C ARG A 254 19.98 3.24 -1.87
N PRO A 255 18.74 3.04 -1.43
CA PRO A 255 17.55 3.64 -2.05
C PRO A 255 17.66 5.16 -2.26
N GLU A 256 18.26 5.85 -1.29
CA GLU A 256 18.45 7.30 -1.34
C GLU A 256 19.50 7.78 -2.38
N LEU A 257 20.23 6.86 -3.00
CA LEU A 257 21.28 7.14 -3.99
C LEU A 257 21.00 6.47 -5.34
N THR A 258 19.90 5.77 -5.50
CA THR A 258 19.52 5.08 -6.74
C THR A 258 18.40 5.81 -7.46
N ASP A 259 18.30 5.64 -8.77
CA ASP A 259 17.30 6.25 -9.63
C ASP A 259 16.94 5.34 -10.81
N GLY A 260 15.73 5.51 -11.35
CA GLY A 260 15.23 4.76 -12.50
C GLY A 260 15.22 3.25 -12.25
N TYR A 261 15.94 2.51 -13.07
CA TYR A 261 16.02 1.04 -13.02
C TYR A 261 17.20 0.49 -12.19
N GLN A 262 17.83 1.31 -11.38
CA GLN A 262 18.93 0.85 -10.52
C GLN A 262 18.39 -0.01 -9.37
N GLY A 263 19.03 -1.16 -9.16
CA GLY A 263 18.75 -1.98 -7.98
C GLY A 263 19.32 -1.36 -6.71
N PHE A 264 18.85 -1.80 -5.56
CA PHE A 264 19.33 -1.32 -4.26
C PHE A 264 19.33 -2.39 -3.18
N ASN A 265 20.12 -2.14 -2.13
CA ASN A 265 20.16 -2.88 -0.89
C ASN A 265 19.68 -1.98 0.27
N HIS A 266 18.42 -2.11 0.66
CA HIS A 266 17.81 -1.33 1.70
C HIS A 266 17.87 -2.03 3.05
N LEU A 267 18.69 -1.51 3.98
CA LEU A 267 18.67 -1.93 5.37
C LEU A 267 17.43 -1.39 6.06
N GLN A 268 16.49 -2.26 6.42
CA GLN A 268 15.26 -1.87 7.13
C GLN A 268 15.44 -1.82 8.63
N THR A 269 16.04 -2.87 9.20
CA THR A 269 16.26 -2.95 10.64
C THR A 269 17.65 -3.52 10.95
N MET A 270 18.24 -3.05 12.06
CA MET A 270 19.43 -3.65 12.66
C MET A 270 19.30 -3.57 14.17
N THR A 271 19.29 -4.72 14.84
CA THR A 271 19.14 -4.83 16.28
C THR A 271 20.10 -5.86 16.85
N GLY A 272 20.45 -5.75 18.12
CA GLY A 272 21.23 -6.81 18.74
C GLY A 272 22.03 -6.41 19.97
N THR A 273 22.89 -7.34 20.35
CA THR A 273 23.84 -7.26 21.48
C THR A 273 25.23 -7.71 21.02
N VAL A 274 26.18 -7.81 21.96
CA VAL A 274 27.48 -8.40 21.66
C VAL A 274 27.39 -9.88 21.26
N GLU A 275 26.40 -10.60 21.77
CA GLU A 275 26.25 -12.05 21.56
C GLU A 275 25.52 -12.41 20.30
N GLU A 276 24.48 -11.62 19.92
CA GLU A 276 23.69 -11.83 18.73
C GLU A 276 23.23 -10.49 18.17
N ALA A 277 23.28 -10.33 16.84
CA ALA A 277 22.68 -9.23 16.13
C ALA A 277 21.91 -9.75 14.92
N LYS A 278 20.86 -9.03 14.54
CA LYS A 278 20.03 -9.31 13.37
C LYS A 278 19.92 -8.08 12.49
N ALA A 279 19.91 -8.30 11.20
CA ALA A 279 19.67 -7.26 10.22
C ALA A 279 18.71 -7.78 9.15
N SER A 280 17.71 -6.95 8.78
CA SER A 280 16.80 -7.22 7.67
C SER A 280 17.05 -6.26 6.53
N TYR A 281 16.99 -6.80 5.32
CA TYR A 281 17.17 -6.06 4.08
C TYR A 281 16.04 -6.36 3.10
N ILE A 282 15.65 -5.35 2.35
CA ILE A 282 14.98 -5.53 1.06
C ILE A 282 16.00 -5.22 -0.03
N CYS A 283 16.16 -6.16 -0.95
CA CYS A 283 17.04 -6.01 -2.11
C CYS A 283 16.18 -5.93 -3.35
N LEU A 284 16.24 -4.81 -4.05
CA LEU A 284 15.66 -4.68 -5.38
C LEU A 284 16.75 -4.97 -6.39
N LEU A 285 16.48 -5.92 -7.28
CA LEU A 285 17.41 -6.28 -8.34
C LEU A 285 16.94 -5.62 -9.63
N TYR A 286 17.81 -4.88 -10.29
CA TYR A 286 17.58 -4.55 -11.69
C TYR A 286 17.66 -5.85 -12.49
N THR A 287 16.56 -6.25 -13.11
CA THR A 287 16.57 -7.47 -13.90
C THR A 287 15.87 -7.29 -15.23
N SER A 288 16.67 -7.16 -16.25
CA SER A 288 16.31 -7.70 -17.57
C SER A 288 16.53 -9.23 -17.66
N ASP A 289 17.16 -9.86 -16.66
CA ASP A 289 17.73 -11.22 -16.76
C ASP A 289 17.41 -12.15 -15.58
N ALA A 290 16.37 -11.90 -14.77
CA ALA A 290 15.95 -12.83 -13.73
C ALA A 290 14.79 -13.72 -14.19
#